data_125d0d4b6bfb151799117614d2a9ccae
#
_entry.id   125d0d4b6bfb151799117614d2a9ccae
#
_cell.length_a   1.000
_cell.length_b   1.000
_cell.length_c   1.000
_cell.angle_alpha   90.00
_cell.angle_beta   90.00
_cell.angle_gamma   90.00
#
_symmetry.space_group_name_H-M   'P 1'
#
loop_
_entity.id
_entity.type
_entity.pdbx_description
1 polymer ?
#
loop_
_entity_poly.entity_id
_entity_poly.type
_entity_poly.pdbx_seq_one_letter_code
_entity_poly.pdbx_strand_id
1 'polypeptide(L)'
;MMGKSSLLDEAYELCEEGKYTLALEYYDLVLFKDPKNITAMINKGVTLQTLGKHSKAIKCYDDALAIEKNNLDALVNKGSALHTLGKYHDAIDCYEKALKIQPKYAMALAYKGLALGEIGLLKDAIKCFNAALKIDKKFDLALDNKTIALELLKNNTKLKPKLLKKG
;
A
#
# COMPACT_ATOMS: atom_id res chain seq x y z
N MET A 1 -14.84 30.02 -21.67
CA MET A 1 -13.96 29.10 -22.41
C MET A 1 -13.62 27.98 -21.42
N MET A 2 -14.20 26.79 -21.59
CA MET A 2 -13.74 25.60 -20.86
C MET A 2 -12.33 25.31 -21.34
N GLY A 3 -11.34 25.39 -20.43
CA GLY A 3 -9.97 24.99 -20.73
C GLY A 3 -10.00 23.53 -21.19
N LYS A 4 -9.22 23.20 -22.23
CA LYS A 4 -9.04 21.80 -22.64
C LYS A 4 -8.51 21.03 -21.45
N SER A 5 -9.26 20.01 -21.00
CA SER A 5 -8.78 19.05 -20.00
C SER A 5 -7.42 18.49 -20.43
N SER A 6 -6.49 18.33 -19.50
CA SER A 6 -5.22 17.69 -19.82
C SER A 6 -5.44 16.19 -20.04
N LEU A 7 -4.54 15.51 -20.77
CA LEU A 7 -4.61 14.04 -20.92
C LEU A 7 -4.60 13.33 -19.56
N LEU A 8 -3.96 13.95 -18.58
CA LEU A 8 -3.90 13.42 -17.21
C LEU A 8 -5.26 13.54 -16.52
N ASP A 9 -5.96 14.66 -16.69
CA ASP A 9 -7.31 14.88 -16.14
C ASP A 9 -8.31 13.94 -16.80
N GLU A 10 -8.22 13.76 -18.12
CA GLU A 10 -9.05 12.81 -18.87
C GLU A 10 -8.82 11.36 -18.39
N ALA A 11 -7.58 10.97 -18.13
CA ALA A 11 -7.26 9.67 -17.55
C ALA A 11 -7.89 9.47 -16.16
N TYR A 12 -7.92 10.52 -15.35
CA TYR A 12 -8.57 10.53 -14.05
C TYR A 12 -10.09 10.33 -14.17
N GLU A 13 -10.75 11.12 -15.01
CA GLU A 13 -12.19 11.02 -15.26
C GLU A 13 -12.56 9.61 -15.73
N LEU A 14 -11.76 9.01 -16.61
CA LEU A 14 -11.97 7.64 -17.07
C LEU A 14 -11.84 6.60 -15.94
N CYS A 15 -10.96 6.82 -14.97
CA CYS A 15 -10.86 5.97 -13.79
C CYS A 15 -12.11 6.10 -12.90
N GLU A 16 -12.62 7.32 -12.69
CA GLU A 16 -13.88 7.58 -11.96
C GLU A 16 -15.07 6.88 -12.62
N GLU A 17 -15.09 6.83 -13.95
CA GLU A 17 -16.11 6.13 -14.73
C GLU A 17 -15.91 4.59 -14.77
N GLY A 18 -14.84 4.06 -14.16
CA GLY A 18 -14.50 2.63 -14.20
C GLY A 18 -13.93 2.15 -15.54
N LYS A 19 -13.63 3.06 -16.48
CA LYS A 19 -13.06 2.77 -17.80
C LYS A 19 -11.53 2.58 -17.73
N TYR A 20 -11.07 1.71 -16.84
CA TYR A 20 -9.66 1.54 -16.50
C TYR A 20 -8.75 1.22 -17.70
N THR A 21 -9.21 0.42 -18.65
CA THR A 21 -8.41 0.08 -19.84
C THR A 21 -8.12 1.31 -20.68
N LEU A 22 -9.13 2.15 -20.90
CA LEU A 22 -8.97 3.40 -21.65
C LEU A 22 -8.11 4.40 -20.87
N ALA A 23 -8.29 4.49 -19.55
CA ALA A 23 -7.43 5.32 -18.70
C ALA A 23 -5.95 4.95 -18.83
N LEU A 24 -5.61 3.66 -18.95
CA LEU A 24 -4.24 3.21 -19.17
C LEU A 24 -3.65 3.74 -20.50
N GLU A 25 -4.45 3.79 -21.57
CA GLU A 25 -4.03 4.35 -22.86
C GLU A 25 -3.71 5.85 -22.73
N TYR A 26 -4.53 6.59 -21.97
CA TYR A 26 -4.29 8.01 -21.70
C TYR A 26 -3.04 8.23 -20.84
N TYR A 27 -2.80 7.42 -19.80
CA TYR A 27 -1.52 7.49 -19.06
C TYR A 27 -0.33 7.16 -19.96
N ASP A 28 -0.47 6.22 -20.89
CA ASP A 28 0.60 5.93 -21.87
C ASP A 28 0.88 7.13 -22.80
N LEU A 29 -0.16 7.84 -23.22
CA LEU A 29 -0.01 9.08 -24.00
C LEU A 29 0.67 10.21 -23.21
N VAL A 30 0.33 10.34 -21.91
CA VAL A 30 1.03 11.29 -21.02
C VAL A 30 2.50 10.93 -20.94
N LEU A 31 2.82 9.67 -20.67
CA LEU A 31 4.21 9.20 -20.53
C LEU A 31 5.01 9.20 -21.84
N PHE A 32 4.33 9.09 -22.97
CA PHE A 32 4.96 9.29 -24.28
C PHE A 32 5.41 10.74 -24.48
N LYS A 33 4.58 11.72 -24.05
CA LYS A 33 4.91 13.15 -24.14
C LYS A 33 5.88 13.61 -23.06
N ASP A 34 5.73 13.08 -21.86
CA ASP A 34 6.56 13.37 -20.68
C ASP A 34 6.96 12.07 -19.98
N PRO A 35 8.06 11.43 -20.43
CA PRO A 35 8.54 10.17 -19.86
C PRO A 35 8.96 10.24 -18.38
N LYS A 36 9.03 11.44 -17.79
CA LYS A 36 9.37 11.66 -16.37
C LYS A 36 8.17 12.08 -15.53
N ASN A 37 6.97 11.98 -16.04
CA ASN A 37 5.75 12.33 -15.30
C ASN A 37 5.46 11.31 -14.19
N ILE A 38 5.95 11.61 -12.99
CA ILE A 38 5.82 10.74 -11.82
C ILE A 38 4.35 10.48 -11.49
N THR A 39 3.50 11.51 -11.56
CA THR A 39 2.06 11.40 -11.28
C THR A 39 1.39 10.41 -12.22
N ALA A 40 1.69 10.48 -13.52
CA ALA A 40 1.15 9.53 -14.50
C ALA A 40 1.64 8.10 -14.23
N MET A 41 2.91 7.91 -13.85
CA MET A 41 3.45 6.58 -13.49
C MET A 41 2.71 5.99 -12.29
N ILE A 42 2.55 6.77 -11.22
CA ILE A 42 1.88 6.31 -9.99
C ILE A 42 0.42 5.96 -10.28
N ASN A 43 -0.31 6.84 -10.97
CA ASN A 43 -1.73 6.64 -11.26
C ASN A 43 -1.96 5.47 -12.22
N LYS A 44 -1.10 5.28 -13.22
CA LYS A 44 -1.07 4.08 -14.05
C LYS A 44 -0.86 2.83 -13.21
N GLY A 45 0.05 2.88 -12.24
CA GLY A 45 0.29 1.80 -11.29
C GLY A 45 -0.97 1.47 -10.46
N VAL A 46 -1.65 2.48 -9.91
CA VAL A 46 -2.91 2.32 -9.16
C VAL A 46 -3.99 1.69 -10.05
N THR A 47 -4.16 2.18 -11.27
CA THR A 47 -5.12 1.63 -12.24
C THR A 47 -4.81 0.17 -12.59
N LEU A 48 -3.53 -0.18 -12.74
CA LEU A 48 -3.10 -1.57 -12.95
C LEU A 48 -3.37 -2.45 -11.73
N GLN A 49 -3.21 -1.94 -10.51
CA GLN A 49 -3.59 -2.67 -9.28
C GLN A 49 -5.09 -2.95 -9.23
N THR A 50 -5.92 -1.96 -9.56
CA THR A 50 -7.39 -2.12 -9.62
C THR A 50 -7.79 -3.21 -10.63
N LEU A 51 -7.04 -3.37 -11.71
CA LEU A 51 -7.20 -4.44 -12.69
C LEU A 51 -6.52 -5.77 -12.28
N GLY A 52 -6.01 -5.90 -11.06
CA GLY A 52 -5.30 -7.10 -10.58
C GLY A 52 -3.92 -7.33 -11.20
N LYS A 53 -3.40 -6.37 -11.97
CA LYS A 53 -2.10 -6.48 -12.67
C LYS A 53 -0.94 -6.01 -11.77
N HIS A 54 -0.84 -6.56 -10.55
CA HIS A 54 0.05 -6.09 -9.49
C HIS A 54 1.52 -6.03 -9.89
N SER A 55 2.04 -7.02 -10.63
CA SER A 55 3.45 -7.02 -11.08
C SER A 55 3.75 -5.86 -12.05
N LYS A 56 2.79 -5.50 -12.91
CA LYS A 56 2.93 -4.33 -13.79
C LYS A 56 2.83 -3.02 -13.01
N ALA A 57 1.97 -2.96 -12.00
CA ALA A 57 1.86 -1.81 -11.10
C ALA A 57 3.18 -1.55 -10.36
N ILE A 58 3.80 -2.60 -9.80
CA ILE A 58 5.11 -2.49 -9.13
C ILE A 58 6.15 -1.87 -10.06
N LYS A 59 6.19 -2.27 -11.35
CA LYS A 59 7.11 -1.66 -12.31
C LYS A 59 6.87 -0.16 -12.47
N CYS A 60 5.61 0.28 -12.56
CA CYS A 60 5.29 1.71 -12.63
C CYS A 60 5.77 2.47 -11.38
N TYR A 61 5.63 1.88 -10.19
CA TYR A 61 6.13 2.49 -8.96
C TYR A 61 7.66 2.49 -8.90
N ASP A 62 8.33 1.45 -9.42
CA ASP A 62 9.79 1.40 -9.51
C ASP A 62 10.32 2.49 -10.46
N ASP A 63 9.65 2.69 -11.61
CA ASP A 63 10.00 3.75 -12.56
C ASP A 63 9.84 5.15 -11.90
N ALA A 64 8.76 5.38 -11.15
CA ALA A 64 8.55 6.61 -10.39
C ALA A 64 9.63 6.80 -9.30
N LEU A 65 9.97 5.75 -8.56
CA LEU A 65 11.00 5.78 -7.51
C LEU A 65 12.42 5.92 -8.05
N ALA A 66 12.67 5.53 -9.30
CA ALA A 66 13.94 5.78 -9.97
C ALA A 66 14.18 7.28 -10.22
N ILE A 67 13.10 8.04 -10.41
CA ILE A 67 13.13 9.50 -10.57
C ILE A 67 13.12 10.19 -9.20
N GLU A 68 12.18 9.82 -8.34
CA GLU A 68 12.01 10.40 -7.00
C GLU A 68 12.03 9.29 -5.93
N LYS A 69 13.22 9.00 -5.42
CA LYS A 69 13.47 7.89 -4.46
C LYS A 69 12.63 7.97 -3.18
N ASN A 70 12.22 9.17 -2.80
CA ASN A 70 11.50 9.46 -1.56
C ASN A 70 10.02 9.78 -1.80
N ASN A 71 9.46 9.40 -2.95
CA ASN A 71 8.04 9.60 -3.21
C ASN A 71 7.19 8.66 -2.32
N LEU A 72 6.44 9.25 -1.41
CA LEU A 72 5.65 8.52 -0.40
C LEU A 72 4.56 7.67 -1.04
N ASP A 73 3.86 8.21 -2.04
CA ASP A 73 2.75 7.51 -2.69
C ASP A 73 3.25 6.30 -3.45
N ALA A 74 4.37 6.44 -4.19
CA ALA A 74 4.98 5.33 -4.89
C ALA A 74 5.46 4.24 -3.93
N LEU A 75 6.07 4.60 -2.77
CA LEU A 75 6.52 3.64 -1.77
C LEU A 75 5.34 2.87 -1.16
N VAL A 76 4.29 3.56 -0.74
CA VAL A 76 3.14 2.92 -0.09
C VAL A 76 2.34 2.07 -1.06
N ASN A 77 2.09 2.56 -2.26
CA ASN A 77 1.38 1.79 -3.30
C ASN A 77 2.17 0.56 -3.76
N LYS A 78 3.51 0.67 -3.90
CA LYS A 78 4.38 -0.48 -4.17
C LYS A 78 4.28 -1.51 -3.04
N GLY A 79 4.35 -1.07 -1.78
CA GLY A 79 4.17 -1.93 -0.62
C GLY A 79 2.83 -2.66 -0.63
N SER A 80 1.74 -1.97 -0.96
CA SER A 80 0.40 -2.55 -1.10
C SER A 80 0.34 -3.61 -2.21
N ALA A 81 0.92 -3.35 -3.38
CA ALA A 81 0.98 -4.32 -4.46
C ALA A 81 1.81 -5.56 -4.10
N LEU A 82 2.94 -5.37 -3.39
CA LEU A 82 3.78 -6.46 -2.88
C LEU A 82 3.04 -7.29 -1.82
N HIS A 83 2.31 -6.65 -0.91
CA HIS A 83 1.48 -7.31 0.09
C HIS A 83 0.44 -8.22 -0.57
N THR A 84 -0.27 -7.73 -1.58
CA THR A 84 -1.27 -8.51 -2.34
C THR A 84 -0.65 -9.72 -3.04
N LEU A 85 0.62 -9.64 -3.44
CA LEU A 85 1.36 -10.76 -4.02
C LEU A 85 1.98 -11.71 -2.95
N GLY A 86 1.69 -11.52 -1.66
CA GLY A 86 2.25 -12.32 -0.58
C GLY A 86 3.73 -12.01 -0.28
N LYS A 87 4.30 -10.98 -0.89
CA LYS A 87 5.70 -10.55 -0.66
C LYS A 87 5.80 -9.63 0.56
N TYR A 88 5.43 -10.17 1.72
CA TYR A 88 5.24 -9.37 2.94
C TYR A 88 6.50 -8.67 3.43
N HIS A 89 7.67 -9.32 3.35
CA HIS A 89 8.94 -8.69 3.74
C HIS A 89 9.28 -7.49 2.87
N ASP A 90 9.15 -7.63 1.54
CA ASP A 90 9.39 -6.54 0.60
C ASP A 90 8.39 -5.38 0.82
N ALA A 91 7.13 -5.71 1.16
CA ALA A 91 6.12 -4.71 1.50
C ALA A 91 6.50 -3.94 2.78
N ILE A 92 6.95 -4.65 3.83
CA ILE A 92 7.43 -4.02 5.08
C ILE A 92 8.57 -3.05 4.79
N ASP A 93 9.54 -3.43 3.96
CA ASP A 93 10.67 -2.57 3.57
C ASP A 93 10.19 -1.27 2.89
N CYS A 94 9.17 -1.36 2.03
CA CYS A 94 8.58 -0.19 1.40
C CYS A 94 7.92 0.75 2.42
N TYR A 95 7.14 0.19 3.35
CA TYR A 95 6.49 0.98 4.41
C TYR A 95 7.51 1.58 5.38
N GLU A 96 8.60 0.87 5.69
CA GLU A 96 9.67 1.41 6.52
C GLU A 96 10.39 2.58 5.87
N LYS A 97 10.63 2.50 4.55
CA LYS A 97 11.17 3.65 3.80
C LYS A 97 10.23 4.85 3.85
N ALA A 98 8.93 4.63 3.66
CA ALA A 98 7.94 5.69 3.77
C ALA A 98 7.91 6.30 5.19
N LEU A 99 7.99 5.47 6.24
CA LEU A 99 7.99 5.90 7.63
C LEU A 99 9.29 6.61 8.06
N LYS A 100 10.42 6.34 7.39
CA LYS A 100 11.65 7.13 7.57
C LYS A 100 11.50 8.55 7.06
N ILE A 101 10.72 8.74 5.99
CA ILE A 101 10.44 10.06 5.41
C ILE A 101 9.37 10.78 6.23
N GLN A 102 8.27 10.09 6.52
CA GLN A 102 7.14 10.62 7.30
C GLN A 102 6.78 9.67 8.46
N PRO A 103 7.40 9.85 9.65
CA PRO A 103 7.18 8.96 10.80
C PRO A 103 5.73 8.89 11.31
N LYS A 104 4.93 9.93 11.05
CA LYS A 104 3.51 10.02 11.43
C LYS A 104 2.58 9.78 10.24
N TYR A 105 2.83 8.76 9.46
CA TYR A 105 1.97 8.38 8.34
C TYR A 105 1.10 7.19 8.73
N ALA A 106 -0.13 7.46 9.16
CA ALA A 106 -1.05 6.45 9.72
C ALA A 106 -1.29 5.28 8.77
N MET A 107 -1.45 5.55 7.48
CA MET A 107 -1.67 4.52 6.45
C MET A 107 -0.46 3.57 6.33
N ALA A 108 0.76 4.11 6.26
CA ALA A 108 1.96 3.28 6.17
C ALA A 108 2.17 2.43 7.43
N LEU A 109 1.86 2.97 8.63
CA LEU A 109 1.87 2.23 9.88
C LEU A 109 0.86 1.09 9.86
N ALA A 110 -0.38 1.33 9.44
CA ALA A 110 -1.41 0.30 9.40
C ALA A 110 -1.08 -0.81 8.39
N TYR A 111 -0.64 -0.47 7.19
CA TYR A 111 -0.23 -1.45 6.18
C TYR A 111 1.00 -2.24 6.59
N LYS A 112 1.98 -1.61 7.27
CA LYS A 112 3.09 -2.35 7.89
C LYS A 112 2.57 -3.34 8.95
N GLY A 113 1.61 -2.91 9.77
CA GLY A 113 0.95 -3.78 10.74
C GLY A 113 0.27 -4.99 10.10
N LEU A 114 -0.43 -4.80 8.97
CA LEU A 114 -1.03 -5.90 8.21
C LEU A 114 0.04 -6.91 7.74
N ALA A 115 1.09 -6.43 7.08
CA ALA A 115 2.16 -7.29 6.58
C ALA A 115 2.89 -8.05 7.71
N LEU A 116 3.09 -7.41 8.87
CA LEU A 116 3.63 -8.06 10.07
C LEU A 116 2.67 -9.14 10.62
N GLY A 117 1.37 -8.89 10.58
CA GLY A 117 0.34 -9.86 10.97
C GLY A 117 0.39 -11.12 10.11
N GLU A 118 0.51 -10.97 8.78
CA GLU A 118 0.59 -12.07 7.82
C GLU A 118 1.80 -12.99 8.06
N ILE A 119 2.93 -12.44 8.48
CA ILE A 119 4.14 -13.23 8.84
C ILE A 119 4.17 -13.66 10.30
N GLY A 120 3.06 -13.49 11.04
CA GLY A 120 2.89 -13.98 12.42
C GLY A 120 3.54 -13.11 13.50
N LEU A 121 4.11 -11.94 13.16
CA LEU A 121 4.70 -10.99 14.11
C LEU A 121 3.62 -10.13 14.79
N LEU A 122 2.65 -10.81 15.44
CA LEU A 122 1.43 -10.20 15.99
C LEU A 122 1.68 -9.06 16.98
N LYS A 123 2.71 -9.18 17.84
CA LYS A 123 3.04 -8.12 18.80
C LYS A 123 3.48 -6.84 18.13
N ASP A 124 4.27 -6.95 17.06
CA ASP A 124 4.78 -5.80 16.32
C ASP A 124 3.69 -5.21 15.41
N ALA A 125 2.81 -6.07 14.85
CA ALA A 125 1.60 -5.62 14.17
C ALA A 125 0.73 -4.74 15.08
N ILE A 126 0.46 -5.19 16.31
CA ILE A 126 -0.32 -4.42 17.31
C ILE A 126 0.35 -3.08 17.64
N LYS A 127 1.70 -3.04 17.75
CA LYS A 127 2.42 -1.76 17.95
C LYS A 127 2.19 -0.79 16.78
N CYS A 128 2.24 -1.30 15.55
CA CYS A 128 2.00 -0.49 14.36
C CYS A 128 0.57 0.04 14.32
N PHE A 129 -0.45 -0.79 14.59
CA PHE A 129 -1.84 -0.36 14.65
C PHE A 129 -2.06 0.68 15.77
N ASN A 130 -1.47 0.47 16.95
CA ASN A 130 -1.54 1.47 18.03
C ASN A 130 -0.91 2.80 17.63
N ALA A 131 0.20 2.78 16.90
CA ALA A 131 0.85 4.00 16.41
C ALA A 131 -0.02 4.71 15.36
N ALA A 132 -0.65 3.97 14.45
CA ALA A 132 -1.61 4.53 13.49
C ALA A 132 -2.81 5.18 14.20
N LEU A 133 -3.39 4.50 15.20
CA LEU A 133 -4.53 4.99 15.99
C LEU A 133 -4.21 6.18 16.90
N LYS A 134 -2.94 6.41 17.24
CA LYS A 134 -2.53 7.66 17.92
C LYS A 134 -2.58 8.86 17.00
N ILE A 135 -2.44 8.64 15.68
CA ILE A 135 -2.50 9.69 14.66
C ILE A 135 -3.95 9.92 14.24
N ASP A 136 -4.65 8.84 13.90
CA ASP A 136 -6.06 8.85 13.54
C ASP A 136 -6.82 7.82 14.40
N LYS A 137 -7.57 8.31 15.38
CA LYS A 137 -8.32 7.47 16.34
C LYS A 137 -9.47 6.69 15.70
N LYS A 138 -9.95 7.12 14.52
CA LYS A 138 -11.07 6.52 13.79
C LYS A 138 -10.61 5.72 12.57
N PHE A 139 -9.34 5.36 12.49
CA PHE A 139 -8.82 4.61 11.36
C PHE A 139 -9.28 3.14 11.44
N ASP A 140 -10.43 2.86 10.82
CA ASP A 140 -11.13 1.56 10.91
C ASP A 140 -10.21 0.37 10.56
N LEU A 141 -9.41 0.49 9.48
CA LEU A 141 -8.44 -0.55 9.11
C LEU A 141 -7.53 -0.94 10.28
N ALA A 142 -7.03 0.03 11.04
CA ALA A 142 -6.14 -0.22 12.17
C ALA A 142 -6.89 -0.75 13.39
N LEU A 143 -8.14 -0.33 13.61
CA LEU A 143 -8.99 -0.81 14.72
C LEU A 143 -9.33 -2.29 14.54
N ASP A 144 -9.83 -2.65 13.36
CA ASP A 144 -10.29 -4.02 13.05
C ASP A 144 -9.13 -5.00 13.11
N ASN A 145 -8.04 -4.67 12.42
CA ASN A 145 -6.89 -5.58 12.36
C ASN A 145 -6.12 -5.68 13.67
N LYS A 146 -6.11 -4.63 14.50
CA LYS A 146 -5.60 -4.71 15.87
C LYS A 146 -6.42 -5.71 16.69
N THR A 147 -7.74 -5.68 16.58
CA THR A 147 -8.64 -6.59 17.30
C THR A 147 -8.36 -8.04 16.89
N ILE A 148 -8.28 -8.31 15.59
CA ILE A 148 -7.93 -9.63 15.05
C ILE A 148 -6.56 -10.09 15.57
N ALA A 149 -5.54 -9.23 15.52
CA ALA A 149 -4.20 -9.57 16.00
C ALA A 149 -4.15 -9.88 17.50
N LEU A 150 -4.94 -9.18 18.33
CA LEU A 150 -5.06 -9.43 19.76
C LEU A 150 -5.72 -10.80 20.04
N GLU A 151 -6.76 -11.15 19.31
CA GLU A 151 -7.44 -12.44 19.42
C GLU A 151 -6.52 -13.60 19.05
N LEU A 152 -5.82 -13.48 17.92
CA LEU A 152 -4.84 -14.47 17.48
C LEU A 152 -3.71 -14.65 18.50
N LEU A 153 -3.20 -13.57 19.06
CA LEU A 153 -2.17 -13.61 20.10
C LEU A 153 -2.65 -14.31 21.36
N LYS A 154 -3.89 -14.05 21.80
CA LYS A 154 -4.53 -14.70 22.96
C LYS A 154 -4.72 -16.20 22.75
N ASN A 155 -5.09 -16.60 21.54
CA ASN A 155 -5.26 -18.02 21.20
C ASN A 155 -3.93 -18.75 21.14
N ASN A 156 -2.89 -18.14 20.57
CA ASN A 156 -1.53 -18.69 20.53
C ASN A 156 -0.95 -18.89 21.95
N THR A 157 -1.27 -18.01 22.89
CA THR A 157 -0.81 -18.16 24.29
C THR A 157 -1.55 -19.26 25.03
N LYS A 158 -2.81 -19.56 24.69
CA LYS A 158 -3.59 -20.66 25.29
C LYS A 158 -3.16 -22.05 24.81
N LEU A 159 -2.60 -22.16 23.59
CA LEU A 159 -2.15 -23.43 23.00
C LEU A 159 -0.79 -23.89 23.57
N LYS A 160 0.11 -22.96 23.88
CA LYS A 160 1.45 -23.29 24.43
C LYS A 160 1.43 -24.08 25.75
N PRO A 161 0.58 -23.78 26.75
CA PRO A 161 0.55 -24.57 28.00
C PRO A 161 0.04 -26.00 27.86
N LYS A 162 -0.76 -26.30 26.81
CA LYS A 162 -1.29 -27.67 26.60
C LYS A 162 -0.26 -28.62 25.99
N LEU A 163 0.70 -28.10 25.23
CA LEU A 163 1.78 -28.89 24.62
C LEU A 163 2.89 -29.22 25.63
N LEU A 164 3.15 -28.34 26.60
CA LEU A 164 4.17 -28.54 27.64
C LEU A 164 3.72 -29.49 28.79
N LYS A 165 2.42 -29.85 28.86
CA LYS A 165 1.89 -30.80 29.84
C LYS A 165 1.76 -32.24 29.37
N LYS A 166 2.22 -32.54 28.14
CA LYS A 166 2.18 -33.88 27.51
C LYS A 166 3.58 -34.48 27.29
N GLY A 167 4.60 -33.93 27.96
CA GLY A 167 5.95 -34.49 28.00
C GLY A 167 6.29 -35.08 29.37
#